data_5c1549294b812922d7212dec962db2f9
#
_entry.id   5c1549294b812922d7212dec962db2f9
#
_cell.length_a   1.000
_cell.length_b   1.000
_cell.length_c   1.000
_cell.angle_alpha   90.00
_cell.angle_beta   90.00
_cell.angle_gamma   90.00
#
_symmetry.space_group_name_H-M   'P 1'
#
loop_
_entity.id
_entity.type
_entity.pdbx_description
1 polymer ?
#
loop_
_entity_poly.entity_id
_entity_poly.type
_entity_poly.pdbx_seq_one_letter_code
_entity_poly.pdbx_strand_id
1 'polypeptide(L)'
;MPDVDIDFINRDEVLKLFEHTPATIIKQDKTEKHKTGVYFHKIPKNPITGHASFDYKKAEERGYFKIDCLNVSIYKDIKSEEQLVELMIKEPDWRILNEKCYVDELFHLNGHFKIVHKLQPKNIEQLAAVLAIIRPAKRYLLDKTWPEIMKEVWVKPTDGSYFFKKSHAIAYAQAVVVQMNLILKGKYTFSVQPETKKTS
;
A
#
# COMPACT_ATOMS: atom_id res chain seq x y z
N MET A 1 1.25 12.08 15.60
CA MET A 1 1.27 10.70 16.15
C MET A 1 1.83 9.72 15.12
N PRO A 2 2.34 8.53 15.49
CA PRO A 2 2.70 7.52 14.51
C PRO A 2 1.47 7.06 13.73
N ASP A 3 1.62 6.91 12.41
CA ASP A 3 0.61 6.23 11.60
C ASP A 3 0.67 4.73 11.93
N VAL A 4 -0.46 4.14 12.30
CA VAL A 4 -0.58 2.70 12.54
C VAL A 4 -1.46 2.12 11.45
N ASP A 5 -0.85 1.23 10.65
CA ASP A 5 -1.53 0.48 9.61
C ASP A 5 -1.65 -0.98 10.06
N ILE A 6 -2.81 -1.56 9.87
CA ILE A 6 -3.06 -2.98 10.12
C ILE A 6 -3.59 -3.60 8.83
N ASP A 7 -2.91 -4.63 8.35
CA ASP A 7 -3.27 -5.36 7.15
C ASP A 7 -4.26 -6.48 7.49
N PHE A 8 -5.31 -6.58 6.69
CA PHE A 8 -6.30 -7.66 6.77
C PHE A 8 -6.51 -8.30 5.41
N ILE A 9 -6.81 -9.58 5.40
CA ILE A 9 -7.27 -10.28 4.18
C ILE A 9 -8.61 -9.68 3.71
N ASN A 10 -9.53 -9.44 4.67
CA ASN A 10 -10.81 -8.79 4.46
C ASN A 10 -11.15 -7.90 5.67
N ARG A 11 -10.82 -6.61 5.57
CA ARG A 11 -11.06 -5.65 6.65
C ARG A 11 -12.54 -5.52 7.03
N ASP A 12 -13.44 -5.64 6.06
CA ASP A 12 -14.86 -5.39 6.32
C ASP A 12 -15.48 -6.50 7.16
N GLU A 13 -14.99 -7.73 7.04
CA GLU A 13 -15.37 -8.84 7.94
C GLU A 13 -14.84 -8.63 9.35
N VAL A 14 -13.56 -8.24 9.47
CA VAL A 14 -12.95 -8.00 10.77
C VAL A 14 -13.59 -6.82 11.49
N LEU A 15 -13.85 -5.71 10.78
CA LEU A 15 -14.47 -4.53 11.37
C LEU A 15 -15.90 -4.76 11.86
N LYS A 16 -16.61 -5.80 11.39
CA LYS A 16 -17.92 -6.19 11.93
C LYS A 16 -17.83 -6.78 13.34
N LEU A 17 -16.66 -7.31 13.73
CA LEU A 17 -16.44 -7.93 15.04
C LEU A 17 -16.15 -6.90 16.14
N PHE A 18 -15.85 -5.65 15.79
CA PHE A 18 -15.44 -4.61 16.72
C PHE A 18 -16.29 -3.34 16.58
N GLU A 19 -16.67 -2.78 17.74
CA GLU A 19 -17.27 -1.43 17.73
C GLU A 19 -16.20 -0.43 17.25
N HIS A 20 -16.52 0.30 16.21
CA HIS A 20 -15.61 1.29 15.64
C HIS A 20 -16.35 2.50 15.07
N THR A 21 -15.65 3.60 14.88
CA THR A 21 -16.16 4.78 14.19
C THR A 21 -15.28 5.06 12.99
N PRO A 22 -15.82 5.09 11.76
CA PRO A 22 -15.07 5.48 10.58
C PRO A 22 -14.53 6.91 10.73
N ALA A 23 -13.27 7.11 10.34
CA ALA A 23 -12.68 8.44 10.30
C ALA A 23 -13.28 9.27 9.15
N THR A 24 -13.14 10.58 9.26
CA THR A 24 -13.61 11.56 8.29
C THR A 24 -12.43 12.24 7.62
N ILE A 25 -12.55 12.51 6.32
CA ILE A 25 -11.60 13.30 5.54
C ILE A 25 -12.34 14.43 4.81
N ILE A 26 -11.72 15.59 4.73
CA ILE A 26 -12.22 16.71 3.91
C ILE A 26 -11.50 16.68 2.56
N LYS A 27 -12.28 16.64 1.47
CA LYS A 27 -11.79 16.76 0.10
C LYS A 27 -12.62 17.79 -0.64
N GLN A 28 -11.96 18.78 -1.25
CA GLN A 28 -12.64 19.82 -2.00
C GLN A 28 -13.83 20.41 -1.21
N ASP A 29 -13.60 20.75 0.06
CA ASP A 29 -14.57 21.28 1.03
C ASP A 29 -15.77 20.36 1.37
N LYS A 30 -15.74 19.10 0.90
CA LYS A 30 -16.74 18.08 1.24
C LYS A 30 -16.17 17.11 2.28
N THR A 31 -17.04 16.78 3.22
CA THR A 31 -16.76 15.80 4.27
C THR A 31 -17.10 14.40 3.75
N GLU A 32 -16.11 13.52 3.69
CA GLU A 32 -16.23 12.15 3.21
C GLU A 32 -15.74 11.14 4.25
N LYS A 33 -16.19 9.90 4.16
CA LYS A 33 -15.63 8.77 4.91
C LYS A 33 -14.17 8.55 4.49
N HIS A 34 -13.27 8.45 5.47
CA HIS A 34 -11.89 8.03 5.21
C HIS A 34 -11.87 6.59 4.71
N LYS A 35 -11.06 6.29 3.69
CA LYS A 35 -11.09 4.96 3.03
C LYS A 35 -10.68 3.82 3.97
N THR A 36 -9.70 4.05 4.82
CA THR A 36 -9.04 3.03 5.66
C THR A 36 -9.16 3.32 7.15
N GLY A 37 -9.17 4.59 7.53
CA GLY A 37 -9.10 5.03 8.91
C GLY A 37 -10.34 4.76 9.74
N VAL A 38 -10.12 4.22 10.93
CA VAL A 38 -11.15 3.98 11.95
C VAL A 38 -10.64 4.36 13.34
N TYR A 39 -11.57 4.59 14.26
CA TYR A 39 -11.32 4.77 15.69
C TYR A 39 -11.99 3.62 16.45
N PHE A 40 -11.24 2.91 17.28
CA PHE A 40 -11.76 1.86 18.17
C PHE A 40 -12.10 2.38 19.58
N HIS A 41 -11.85 3.65 19.83
CA HIS A 41 -12.25 4.36 21.06
C HIS A 41 -13.37 5.36 20.77
N LYS A 42 -14.04 5.81 21.82
CA LYS A 42 -15.15 6.75 21.68
C LYS A 42 -14.68 8.09 21.11
N ILE A 43 -15.31 8.51 20.02
CA ILE A 43 -15.13 9.80 19.37
C ILE A 43 -16.52 10.36 19.02
N PRO A 44 -16.75 11.69 19.08
CA PRO A 44 -18.01 12.28 18.62
C PRO A 44 -18.32 11.87 17.18
N LYS A 45 -19.54 11.37 16.97
CA LYS A 45 -20.05 10.89 15.66
C LYS A 45 -21.05 11.90 15.09
N ASN A 46 -20.98 12.11 13.79
CA ASN A 46 -22.05 12.80 13.07
C ASN A 46 -23.28 11.87 13.06
N PRO A 47 -24.46 12.32 13.57
CA PRO A 47 -25.63 11.47 13.69
C PRO A 47 -26.23 11.05 12.33
N ILE A 48 -25.96 11.81 11.26
CA ILE A 48 -26.48 11.53 9.92
C ILE A 48 -25.59 10.51 9.19
N THR A 49 -24.26 10.70 9.24
CA THR A 49 -23.31 9.88 8.46
C THR A 49 -22.74 8.71 9.24
N GLY A 50 -22.80 8.75 10.58
CA GLY A 50 -22.17 7.76 11.47
C GLY A 50 -20.64 7.85 11.54
N HIS A 51 -20.01 8.77 10.79
CA HIS A 51 -18.56 8.98 10.81
C HIS A 51 -18.16 9.94 11.93
N ALA A 52 -16.84 10.02 12.23
CA ALA A 52 -16.32 10.98 13.18
C ALA A 52 -16.71 12.43 12.79
N SER A 53 -17.13 13.23 13.78
CA SER A 53 -17.56 14.62 13.55
C SER A 53 -16.41 15.55 13.18
N PHE A 54 -15.18 15.12 13.36
CA PHE A 54 -13.97 15.86 13.01
C PHE A 54 -13.26 15.24 11.82
N ASP A 55 -12.66 16.07 10.97
CA ASP A 55 -11.62 15.63 10.04
C ASP A 55 -10.49 14.93 10.81
N TYR A 56 -9.87 13.91 10.21
CA TYR A 56 -8.89 13.09 10.92
C TYR A 56 -7.68 13.88 11.44
N LYS A 57 -7.28 14.98 10.77
CA LYS A 57 -6.18 15.86 11.25
C LYS A 57 -6.59 16.61 12.51
N LYS A 58 -7.80 17.19 12.50
CA LYS A 58 -8.35 17.86 13.70
C LYS A 58 -8.62 16.89 14.85
N ALA A 59 -8.97 15.64 14.53
CA ALA A 59 -9.11 14.60 15.52
C ALA A 59 -7.75 14.27 16.17
N GLU A 60 -6.69 14.13 15.37
CA GLU A 60 -5.32 13.91 15.86
C GLU A 60 -4.83 15.05 16.75
N GLU A 61 -5.05 16.30 16.36
CA GLU A 61 -4.74 17.49 17.20
C GLU A 61 -5.44 17.47 18.57
N ARG A 62 -6.60 16.80 18.66
CA ARG A 62 -7.37 16.61 19.90
C ARG A 62 -7.02 15.34 20.66
N GLY A 63 -6.00 14.63 20.24
CA GLY A 63 -5.51 13.42 20.89
C GLY A 63 -6.24 12.13 20.51
N TYR A 64 -7.13 12.15 19.52
CA TYR A 64 -7.75 10.93 19.00
C TYR A 64 -6.77 10.15 18.11
N PHE A 65 -6.72 8.84 18.31
CA PHE A 65 -5.82 7.95 17.63
C PHE A 65 -6.53 7.16 16.52
N LYS A 66 -6.17 7.43 15.27
CA LYS A 66 -6.69 6.74 14.09
C LYS A 66 -5.83 5.50 13.76
N ILE A 67 -6.48 4.40 13.42
CA ILE A 67 -5.84 3.20 12.86
C ILE A 67 -6.31 3.04 11.42
N ASP A 68 -5.38 2.84 10.51
CA ASP A 68 -5.68 2.53 9.13
C ASP A 68 -5.76 1.00 8.94
N CYS A 69 -6.97 0.52 8.64
CA CYS A 69 -7.23 -0.88 8.33
C CYS A 69 -7.18 -1.08 6.82
N LEU A 70 -6.21 -1.85 6.34
CA LEU A 70 -5.94 -2.06 4.92
C LEU A 70 -6.41 -3.44 4.47
N ASN A 71 -6.92 -3.54 3.24
CA ASN A 71 -7.13 -4.83 2.59
C ASN A 71 -5.86 -5.22 1.84
N VAL A 72 -5.22 -6.31 2.26
CA VAL A 72 -4.03 -6.87 1.62
C VAL A 72 -4.34 -8.30 1.18
N SER A 73 -4.99 -8.40 0.01
CA SER A 73 -5.52 -9.66 -0.52
C SER A 73 -4.46 -10.72 -0.83
N ILE A 74 -3.19 -10.34 -0.93
CA ILE A 74 -2.08 -11.28 -1.16
C ILE A 74 -1.96 -12.35 -0.05
N TYR A 75 -2.39 -12.03 1.17
CA TYR A 75 -2.35 -12.98 2.28
C TYR A 75 -3.44 -14.06 2.21
N LYS A 76 -4.41 -13.93 1.28
CA LYS A 76 -5.50 -14.89 1.11
C LYS A 76 -5.00 -16.30 0.78
N ASP A 77 -3.89 -16.41 0.06
CA ASP A 77 -3.32 -17.68 -0.38
C ASP A 77 -2.27 -18.24 0.60
N ILE A 78 -2.07 -17.58 1.75
CA ILE A 78 -1.17 -18.00 2.82
C ILE A 78 -1.95 -18.78 3.86
N LYS A 79 -1.46 -19.99 4.18
CA LYS A 79 -2.19 -20.94 5.03
C LYS A 79 -1.73 -20.95 6.48
N SER A 80 -0.51 -20.48 6.76
CA SER A 80 0.05 -20.44 8.11
C SER A 80 1.13 -19.36 8.25
N GLU A 81 1.47 -19.04 9.50
CA GLU A 81 2.55 -18.09 9.81
C GLU A 81 3.91 -18.60 9.33
N GLU A 82 4.18 -19.89 9.50
CA GLU A 82 5.43 -20.53 9.04
C GLU A 82 5.59 -20.38 7.52
N GLN A 83 4.50 -20.57 6.77
CA GLN A 83 4.49 -20.35 5.32
C GLN A 83 4.77 -18.89 4.98
N LEU A 84 4.19 -17.95 5.73
CA LEU A 84 4.44 -16.51 5.53
C LEU A 84 5.92 -16.19 5.75
N VAL A 85 6.48 -16.65 6.86
CA VAL A 85 7.92 -16.46 7.20
C VAL A 85 8.80 -17.04 6.11
N GLU A 86 8.53 -18.28 5.65
CA GLU A 86 9.28 -18.90 4.54
C GLU A 86 9.26 -18.02 3.28
N LEU A 87 8.09 -17.50 2.91
CA LEU A 87 7.93 -16.64 1.73
C LEU A 87 8.60 -15.28 1.88
N MET A 88 8.66 -14.75 3.11
CA MET A 88 9.31 -13.47 3.41
C MET A 88 10.84 -13.55 3.34
N ILE A 89 11.44 -14.64 3.82
CA ILE A 89 12.91 -14.82 3.86
C ILE A 89 13.48 -15.40 2.57
N LYS A 90 12.63 -16.03 1.73
CA LYS A 90 13.06 -16.60 0.47
C LYS A 90 13.38 -15.49 -0.52
N GLU A 91 14.62 -15.51 -1.06
CA GLU A 91 15.00 -14.59 -2.15
C GLU A 91 14.13 -14.87 -3.38
N PRO A 92 13.43 -13.85 -3.92
CA PRO A 92 12.60 -14.04 -5.09
C PRO A 92 13.44 -14.09 -6.37
N ASP A 93 12.87 -14.66 -7.43
CA ASP A 93 13.45 -14.52 -8.75
C ASP A 93 13.13 -13.13 -9.33
N TRP A 94 14.07 -12.19 -9.20
CA TRP A 94 13.92 -10.82 -9.68
C TRP A 94 13.67 -10.72 -11.18
N ARG A 95 13.94 -11.77 -11.97
CA ARG A 95 13.74 -11.77 -13.42
C ARG A 95 12.27 -11.68 -13.81
N ILE A 96 11.35 -12.11 -12.96
CA ILE A 96 9.90 -11.98 -13.24
C ILE A 96 9.46 -10.50 -13.39
N LEU A 97 10.23 -9.56 -12.85
CA LEU A 97 9.95 -8.12 -13.01
C LEU A 97 10.26 -7.61 -14.44
N ASN A 98 10.87 -8.41 -15.29
CA ASN A 98 11.06 -8.11 -16.71
C ASN A 98 9.83 -8.46 -17.55
N GLU A 99 8.88 -9.20 -16.99
CA GLU A 99 7.69 -9.68 -17.68
C GLU A 99 6.46 -8.88 -17.26
N LYS A 100 5.83 -8.21 -18.22
CA LYS A 100 4.68 -7.34 -17.97
C LYS A 100 3.52 -8.08 -17.30
N CYS A 101 3.24 -9.31 -17.69
CA CYS A 101 2.14 -10.11 -17.13
C CYS A 101 2.31 -10.34 -15.63
N TYR A 102 3.53 -10.56 -15.13
CA TYR A 102 3.76 -10.69 -13.70
C TYR A 102 3.69 -9.34 -12.98
N VAL A 103 4.31 -8.29 -13.54
CA VAL A 103 4.31 -6.95 -12.91
C VAL A 103 2.89 -6.40 -12.76
N ASP A 104 2.01 -6.66 -13.72
CA ASP A 104 0.63 -6.20 -13.68
C ASP A 104 -0.22 -6.91 -12.59
N GLU A 105 0.21 -8.07 -12.11
CA GLU A 105 -0.42 -8.78 -10.99
C GLU A 105 0.16 -8.37 -9.62
N LEU A 106 1.35 -7.76 -9.61
CA LEU A 106 2.04 -7.45 -8.36
C LEU A 106 1.45 -6.22 -7.65
N PHE A 107 1.28 -6.36 -6.36
CA PHE A 107 0.76 -5.34 -5.45
C PHE A 107 1.52 -4.01 -5.61
N HIS A 108 0.80 -2.92 -5.81
CA HIS A 108 1.34 -1.58 -6.06
C HIS A 108 2.25 -1.40 -7.29
N LEU A 109 2.54 -2.45 -8.04
CA LEU A 109 3.31 -2.37 -9.29
C LEU A 109 2.42 -2.44 -10.53
N ASN A 110 1.17 -2.89 -10.37
CA ASN A 110 0.18 -2.95 -11.44
C ASN A 110 0.09 -1.63 -12.22
N GLY A 111 0.16 -1.71 -13.55
CA GLY A 111 0.13 -0.55 -14.45
C GLY A 111 1.44 0.27 -14.49
N HIS A 112 2.48 -0.14 -13.78
CA HIS A 112 3.76 0.58 -13.71
C HIS A 112 4.93 -0.18 -14.33
N PHE A 113 4.66 -1.15 -15.20
CA PHE A 113 5.68 -1.99 -15.84
C PHE A 113 6.85 -1.18 -16.44
N LYS A 114 6.57 -0.07 -17.13
CA LYS A 114 7.62 0.76 -17.75
C LYS A 114 8.65 1.29 -16.72
N ILE A 115 8.20 1.64 -15.51
CA ILE A 115 9.08 2.12 -14.43
C ILE A 115 9.88 0.96 -13.86
N VAL A 116 9.22 -0.15 -13.56
CA VAL A 116 9.84 -1.35 -12.99
C VAL A 116 10.90 -1.90 -13.95
N HIS A 117 10.56 -2.06 -15.23
CA HIS A 117 11.45 -2.55 -16.27
C HIS A 117 12.65 -1.62 -16.52
N LYS A 118 12.47 -0.29 -16.40
CA LYS A 118 13.57 0.67 -16.54
C LYS A 118 14.55 0.59 -15.37
N LEU A 119 14.04 0.49 -14.14
CA LEU A 119 14.86 0.52 -12.91
C LEU A 119 15.45 -0.85 -12.55
N GLN A 120 14.80 -1.95 -12.95
CA GLN A 120 15.24 -3.33 -12.69
C GLN A 120 15.76 -3.57 -11.27
N PRO A 121 14.90 -3.45 -10.22
CA PRO A 121 15.32 -3.66 -8.84
C PRO A 121 15.80 -5.11 -8.65
N LYS A 122 16.87 -5.28 -7.86
CA LYS A 122 17.53 -6.57 -7.59
C LYS A 122 17.56 -6.93 -6.10
N ASN A 123 16.93 -6.14 -5.27
CA ASN A 123 16.79 -6.37 -3.84
C ASN A 123 15.60 -5.58 -3.29
N ILE A 124 15.23 -5.88 -2.05
CA ILE A 124 14.05 -5.30 -1.40
C ILE A 124 14.15 -3.78 -1.22
N GLU A 125 15.34 -3.24 -0.96
CA GLU A 125 15.54 -1.80 -0.79
C GLU A 125 15.34 -1.05 -2.12
N GLN A 126 15.85 -1.60 -3.21
CA GLN A 126 15.62 -1.08 -4.56
C GLN A 126 14.14 -1.19 -4.95
N LEU A 127 13.48 -2.30 -4.63
CA LEU A 127 12.04 -2.45 -4.87
C LEU A 127 11.23 -1.43 -4.09
N ALA A 128 11.57 -1.18 -2.82
CA ALA A 128 10.94 -0.13 -2.01
C ALA A 128 11.15 1.27 -2.63
N ALA A 129 12.35 1.54 -3.16
CA ALA A 129 12.64 2.79 -3.88
C ALA A 129 11.80 2.91 -5.16
N VAL A 130 11.61 1.82 -5.93
CA VAL A 130 10.69 1.80 -7.09
C VAL A 130 9.27 2.18 -6.67
N LEU A 131 8.75 1.60 -5.58
CA LEU A 131 7.44 1.93 -5.03
C LEU A 131 7.30 3.42 -4.67
N ALA A 132 8.38 4.05 -4.18
CA ALA A 132 8.40 5.49 -3.91
C ALA A 132 8.45 6.32 -5.20
N ILE A 133 9.22 5.89 -6.21
CA ILE A 133 9.39 6.58 -7.51
C ILE A 133 8.10 6.52 -8.36
N ILE A 134 7.30 5.49 -8.21
CA ILE A 134 5.97 5.41 -8.82
C ILE A 134 5.10 6.61 -8.40
N ARG A 135 5.33 7.19 -7.22
CA ARG A 135 4.58 8.37 -6.73
C ARG A 135 5.09 9.66 -7.38
N PRO A 136 4.20 10.64 -7.66
CA PRO A 136 4.57 11.88 -8.38
C PRO A 136 5.76 12.62 -7.77
N ALA A 137 5.81 12.76 -6.43
CA ALA A 137 6.84 13.52 -5.72
C ALA A 137 8.28 13.01 -5.93
N LYS A 138 8.47 11.75 -6.36
CA LYS A 138 9.78 11.14 -6.58
C LYS A 138 10.01 10.68 -8.03
N ARG A 139 9.08 10.97 -8.93
CA ARG A 139 9.14 10.56 -10.34
C ARG A 139 10.37 11.12 -11.08
N TYR A 140 10.89 12.26 -10.65
CA TYR A 140 12.08 12.89 -11.24
C TYR A 140 13.35 12.05 -11.08
N LEU A 141 13.34 11.06 -10.16
CA LEU A 141 14.48 10.15 -9.94
C LEU A 141 14.58 9.03 -10.99
N LEU A 142 13.58 8.89 -11.88
CA LEU A 142 13.51 7.79 -12.84
C LEU A 142 14.72 7.70 -13.79
N ASP A 143 15.38 8.82 -14.06
CA ASP A 143 16.54 8.92 -14.96
C ASP A 143 17.88 8.97 -14.22
N LYS A 144 17.88 8.74 -12.91
CA LYS A 144 19.07 8.74 -12.06
C LYS A 144 19.65 7.34 -11.90
N THR A 145 20.94 7.28 -11.54
CA THR A 145 21.61 6.03 -11.16
C THR A 145 21.13 5.53 -9.79
N TRP A 146 21.30 4.23 -9.51
CA TRP A 146 20.92 3.67 -8.21
C TRP A 146 21.56 4.36 -7.01
N PRO A 147 22.88 4.73 -7.00
CA PRO A 147 23.46 5.49 -5.90
C PRO A 147 22.79 6.85 -5.66
N GLU A 148 22.44 7.57 -6.72
CA GLU A 148 21.73 8.85 -6.62
C GLU A 148 20.31 8.66 -6.11
N ILE A 149 19.59 7.66 -6.65
CA ILE A 149 18.23 7.30 -6.20
C ILE A 149 18.22 7.02 -4.70
N MET A 150 19.10 6.13 -4.22
CA MET A 150 19.13 5.73 -2.81
C MET A 150 19.48 6.88 -1.86
N LYS A 151 20.23 7.87 -2.33
CA LYS A 151 20.55 9.08 -1.56
C LYS A 151 19.35 10.03 -1.41
N GLU A 152 18.48 10.12 -2.44
CA GLU A 152 17.45 11.15 -2.52
C GLU A 152 16.02 10.65 -2.30
N VAL A 153 15.74 9.35 -2.56
CA VAL A 153 14.39 8.82 -2.59
C VAL A 153 13.65 8.99 -1.25
N TRP A 154 14.39 8.93 -0.13
CA TRP A 154 13.82 9.02 1.22
C TRP A 154 13.85 10.43 1.82
N VAL A 155 14.40 11.40 1.12
CA VAL A 155 14.41 12.80 1.56
C VAL A 155 12.99 13.37 1.47
N LYS A 156 12.50 13.97 2.55
CA LYS A 156 11.16 14.57 2.60
C LYS A 156 11.11 15.76 1.64
N PRO A 157 10.11 15.86 0.74
CA PRO A 157 9.92 17.04 -0.10
C PRO A 157 9.70 18.31 0.73
N THR A 158 10.30 19.41 0.31
CA THR A 158 10.18 20.70 1.00
C THR A 158 8.90 21.46 0.63
N ASP A 159 8.28 21.11 -0.49
CA ASP A 159 7.04 21.71 -1.01
C ASP A 159 5.76 21.15 -0.36
N GLY A 160 5.89 20.26 0.64
CA GLY A 160 4.75 19.62 1.30
C GLY A 160 4.03 18.56 0.47
N SER A 161 4.54 18.21 -0.72
CA SER A 161 3.95 17.15 -1.55
C SER A 161 4.00 15.81 -0.83
N TYR A 162 3.00 14.97 -1.12
CA TYR A 162 2.95 13.61 -0.58
C TYR A 162 4.10 12.74 -1.14
N PHE A 163 4.86 12.13 -0.26
CA PHE A 163 5.86 11.13 -0.62
C PHE A 163 5.68 9.85 0.21
N PHE A 164 6.15 8.74 -0.33
CA PHE A 164 6.02 7.46 0.33
C PHE A 164 7.14 7.27 1.36
N LYS A 165 6.79 7.13 2.64
CA LYS A 165 7.76 6.98 3.74
C LYS A 165 8.53 5.67 3.59
N LYS A 166 9.83 5.66 3.96
CA LYS A 166 10.70 4.49 3.83
C LYS A 166 10.15 3.24 4.53
N SER A 167 9.64 3.39 5.76
CA SER A 167 9.07 2.26 6.53
C SER A 167 7.92 1.59 5.81
N HIS A 168 6.96 2.38 5.29
CA HIS A 168 5.83 1.86 4.51
C HIS A 168 6.29 1.23 3.20
N ALA A 169 7.25 1.86 2.51
CA ALA A 169 7.77 1.34 1.25
C ALA A 169 8.47 -0.02 1.42
N ILE A 170 9.23 -0.21 2.50
CA ILE A 170 9.86 -1.50 2.83
C ILE A 170 8.80 -2.56 3.16
N ALA A 171 7.79 -2.24 3.96
CA ALA A 171 6.72 -3.17 4.29
C ALA A 171 5.95 -3.63 3.02
N TYR A 172 5.61 -2.71 2.13
CA TYR A 172 4.97 -3.05 0.86
C TYR A 172 5.91 -3.80 -0.09
N ALA A 173 7.20 -3.48 -0.13
CA ALA A 173 8.17 -4.25 -0.91
C ALA A 173 8.26 -5.70 -0.40
N GLN A 174 8.22 -5.91 0.92
CA GLN A 174 8.17 -7.25 1.51
C GLN A 174 6.90 -8.00 1.09
N ALA A 175 5.74 -7.34 1.09
CA ALA A 175 4.49 -7.93 0.61
C ALA A 175 4.57 -8.33 -0.88
N VAL A 176 5.22 -7.49 -1.72
CA VAL A 176 5.47 -7.83 -3.14
C VAL A 176 6.40 -9.06 -3.25
N VAL A 177 7.46 -9.17 -2.44
CA VAL A 177 8.34 -10.34 -2.43
C VAL A 177 7.57 -11.61 -2.08
N VAL A 178 6.70 -11.57 -1.07
CA VAL A 178 5.81 -12.69 -0.73
C VAL A 178 4.95 -13.08 -1.94
N GLN A 179 4.36 -12.12 -2.63
CA GLN A 179 3.54 -12.37 -3.82
C GLN A 179 4.36 -12.95 -4.98
N MET A 180 5.57 -12.42 -5.24
CA MET A 180 6.49 -12.99 -6.23
C MET A 180 6.76 -14.48 -5.95
N ASN A 181 7.05 -14.82 -4.70
CA ASN A 181 7.31 -16.18 -4.28
C ASN A 181 6.07 -17.09 -4.36
N LEU A 182 4.86 -16.57 -4.13
CA LEU A 182 3.59 -17.30 -4.34
C LEU A 182 3.35 -17.58 -5.81
N ILE A 183 3.56 -16.61 -6.70
CA ILE A 183 3.41 -16.76 -8.15
C ILE A 183 4.32 -17.88 -8.66
N LEU A 184 5.61 -17.87 -8.26
CA LEU A 184 6.59 -18.87 -8.69
C LEU A 184 6.30 -20.28 -8.13
N LYS A 185 5.62 -20.39 -7.00
CA LYS A 185 5.16 -21.69 -6.46
C LYS A 185 3.89 -22.21 -7.17
N GLY A 186 3.33 -21.49 -8.15
CA GLY A 186 2.09 -21.84 -8.83
C GLY A 186 0.85 -21.82 -7.90
N LYS A 187 0.94 -21.15 -6.76
CA LYS A 187 -0.12 -21.06 -5.75
C LYS A 187 -0.95 -19.79 -5.83
N TYR A 188 -0.57 -18.86 -6.70
CA TYR A 188 -1.28 -17.61 -6.90
C TYR A 188 -2.30 -17.77 -8.04
N THR A 189 -3.56 -17.58 -7.73
CA THR A 189 -4.62 -17.46 -8.74
C THR A 189 -4.59 -16.04 -9.28
N PHE A 190 -4.17 -15.88 -10.53
CA PHE A 190 -4.24 -14.58 -11.23
C PHE A 190 -5.66 -14.02 -11.13
N SER A 191 -5.80 -12.80 -10.67
CA SER A 191 -7.07 -12.08 -10.74
C SER A 191 -7.31 -11.69 -12.19
N VAL A 192 -8.00 -12.54 -12.92
CA VAL A 192 -8.50 -12.20 -14.26
C VAL A 192 -9.57 -11.14 -14.07
N GLN A 193 -9.20 -9.88 -14.19
CA GLN A 193 -10.20 -8.84 -14.42
C GLN A 193 -10.75 -9.02 -15.84
N PRO A 194 -12.07 -9.19 -16.03
CA PRO A 194 -12.63 -9.21 -17.36
C PRO A 194 -12.33 -7.87 -18.03
N GLU A 195 -11.69 -7.92 -19.20
CA GLU A 195 -11.53 -6.76 -20.06
C GLU A 195 -12.91 -6.13 -20.30
N THR A 196 -13.15 -4.98 -19.65
CA THR A 196 -14.28 -4.13 -20.05
C THR A 196 -13.94 -3.61 -21.45
N LYS A 197 -14.46 -4.27 -22.47
CA LYS A 197 -14.50 -3.73 -23.84
C LYS A 197 -15.15 -2.34 -23.75
N LYS A 198 -14.34 -1.30 -23.89
CA LYS A 198 -14.85 0.02 -24.28
C LYS A 198 -15.35 -0.13 -25.71
N THR A 199 -16.63 -0.34 -25.86
CA THR A 199 -17.33 -0.07 -27.12
C THR A 199 -17.26 1.42 -27.38
N SER A 200 -16.76 1.73 -28.55
CA SER A 200 -16.63 3.04 -29.21
C SER A 200 -17.92 3.86 -29.17
#